data_ee9a3555d85d0a59cd1cd3feff05129e
#
_entry.id   ee9a3555d85d0a59cd1cd3feff05129e
#
_cell.length_a   1.000
_cell.length_b   1.000
_cell.length_c   1.000
_cell.angle_alpha   90.00
_cell.angle_beta   90.00
_cell.angle_gamma   90.00
#
_symmetry.space_group_name_H-M   'P 1'
#
loop_
_entity.id
_entity.type
_entity.pdbx_description
1 polymer ?
#
loop_
_entity_poly.entity_id
_entity_poly.type
_entity_poly.pdbx_seq_one_letter_code
_entity_poly.pdbx_strand_id
1 'polypeptide(L)'
;MAKKRLTPLAQKLRREPTDAALRLWSRLRAKQLGVQFTREFQIGNAIADFACRRLKLVIEVDGGQHSDSPTDEARTRMIESYGYRVIRFWNNEVLSNTDGVVLRITEGLALNTNRDDWFDDDAT
;
A
#
# COMPACT_ATOMS: atom_id res chain seq x y z
N MET A 1 16.64 -16.76 15.95
CA MET A 1 16.40 -16.59 15.61
C MET A 1 15.67 -16.37 15.05
N ALA A 2 15.57 -16.60 14.90
CA ALA A 2 15.05 -16.48 14.33
C ALA A 2 14.39 -15.97 14.00
N LYS A 3 14.37 -15.84 13.92
CA LYS A 3 13.86 -15.36 13.65
C LYS A 3 13.15 -14.89 13.07
N LYS A 4 13.21 -14.26 13.11
CA LYS A 4 12.45 -13.82 12.34
C LYS A 4 12.57 -14.08 11.03
N ARG A 5 11.96 -14.79 10.63
CA ARG A 5 12.10 -15.21 9.33
C ARG A 5 11.03 -14.58 8.51
N LEU A 6 11.40 -13.82 7.51
CA LEU A 6 10.46 -13.19 6.61
C LEU A 6 9.76 -14.23 5.78
N THR A 7 8.52 -13.93 5.40
CA THR A 7 7.83 -14.78 4.45
C THR A 7 8.55 -14.73 3.10
N PRO A 8 8.38 -15.73 2.26
CA PRO A 8 9.00 -15.66 0.92
C PRO A 8 8.56 -14.44 0.13
N LEU A 9 7.31 -14.03 0.31
CA LEU A 9 6.83 -12.84 -0.39
C LEU A 9 7.55 -11.59 0.09
N ALA A 10 7.73 -11.46 1.39
CA ALA A 10 8.44 -10.31 1.94
C ALA A 10 9.88 -10.29 1.47
N GLN A 11 10.51 -11.46 1.42
CA GLN A 11 11.89 -11.53 0.97
C GLN A 11 12.02 -11.11 -0.47
N LYS A 12 11.06 -11.51 -1.30
CA LYS A 12 11.11 -11.14 -2.71
C LYS A 12 10.96 -9.64 -2.89
N LEU A 13 10.02 -9.03 -2.17
CA LEU A 13 9.80 -7.59 -2.28
C LEU A 13 11.03 -6.81 -1.84
N ARG A 14 11.68 -7.28 -0.79
CA ARG A 14 12.85 -6.58 -0.30
C ARG A 14 14.01 -6.65 -1.26
N ARG A 15 14.15 -7.81 -1.91
CA ARG A 15 15.27 -7.98 -2.81
C ARG A 15 15.18 -7.16 -4.06
N GLU A 16 13.94 -6.93 -4.52
CA GLU A 16 13.76 -6.33 -5.84
C GLU A 16 12.65 -5.32 -5.88
N PRO A 17 12.85 -4.19 -5.24
CA PRO A 17 11.87 -3.13 -5.40
C PRO A 17 11.91 -2.64 -6.84
N THR A 18 10.74 -2.41 -7.41
CA THR A 18 10.66 -1.93 -8.78
C THR A 18 10.90 -0.43 -8.83
N ASP A 19 11.24 0.05 -10.03
CA ASP A 19 11.37 1.50 -10.23
C ASP A 19 10.08 2.22 -9.86
N ALA A 20 8.95 1.62 -10.22
CA ALA A 20 7.67 2.25 -9.89
C ALA A 20 7.48 2.34 -8.39
N ALA A 21 7.81 1.27 -7.67
CA ALA A 21 7.66 1.30 -6.22
C ALA A 21 8.59 2.33 -5.59
N LEU A 22 9.81 2.42 -6.09
CA LEU A 22 10.74 3.43 -5.56
C LEU A 22 10.26 4.84 -5.86
N ARG A 23 9.74 5.05 -7.07
CA ARG A 23 9.21 6.35 -7.44
C ARG A 23 8.06 6.73 -6.52
N LEU A 24 7.15 5.80 -6.29
CA LEU A 24 6.00 6.09 -5.45
C LEU A 24 6.44 6.32 -4.01
N TRP A 25 7.35 5.52 -3.51
CA TRP A 25 7.84 5.71 -2.15
C TRP A 25 8.43 7.09 -1.95
N SER A 26 9.13 7.62 -2.95
CA SER A 26 9.72 8.94 -2.84
C SER A 26 8.67 10.01 -2.60
N ARG A 27 7.42 9.74 -2.99
CA ARG A 27 6.33 10.69 -2.82
C ARG A 27 5.51 10.42 -1.57
N LEU A 28 5.59 9.22 -1.02
CA LEU A 28 4.78 8.85 0.15
C LEU A 28 5.54 9.00 1.46
N ARG A 29 6.85 8.86 1.42
CA ARG A 29 7.64 8.88 2.64
C ARG A 29 7.61 10.25 3.30
N ALA A 30 8.00 10.27 4.58
CA ALA A 30 8.18 11.52 5.33
C ALA A 30 6.89 12.32 5.46
N LYS A 31 5.76 11.63 5.45
CA LYS A 31 4.45 12.27 5.66
C LYS A 31 4.15 13.38 4.67
N GLN A 32 4.67 13.27 3.47
CA GLN A 32 4.45 14.30 2.47
C GLN A 32 2.97 14.50 2.15
N LEU A 33 2.16 13.45 2.31
CA LEU A 33 0.73 13.56 2.07
C LEU A 33 -0.05 13.78 3.37
N GLY A 34 0.65 14.10 4.44
CA GLY A 34 0.01 14.39 5.70
C GLY A 34 -0.16 13.19 6.61
N VAL A 35 0.14 12.01 6.14
CA VAL A 35 0.03 10.79 6.93
C VAL A 35 1.25 9.94 6.70
N GLN A 36 1.48 9.01 7.60
CA GLN A 36 2.63 8.13 7.50
C GLN A 36 2.28 6.88 6.73
N PHE A 37 3.16 6.50 5.81
CA PHE A 37 3.06 5.24 5.08
C PHE A 37 4.18 4.32 5.50
N THR A 38 3.87 3.03 5.55
CA THR A 38 4.82 1.97 5.85
C THR A 38 5.01 1.14 4.59
N ARG A 39 6.25 0.85 4.24
CA ARG A 39 6.54 -0.02 3.09
C ARG A 39 6.49 -1.47 3.52
N GLU A 40 6.09 -2.32 2.57
CA GLU A 40 6.22 -3.76 2.78
C GLU A 40 5.60 -4.18 4.10
N PHE A 41 4.36 -3.77 4.28
CA PHE A 41 3.65 -4.01 5.51
C PHE A 41 2.90 -5.33 5.44
N GLN A 42 3.14 -6.20 6.40
CA GLN A 42 2.50 -7.51 6.40
C GLN A 42 1.09 -7.44 6.98
N ILE A 43 0.15 -8.00 6.25
CA ILE A 43 -1.24 -8.10 6.68
C ILE A 43 -1.64 -9.56 6.46
N GLY A 44 -1.83 -10.30 7.54
CA GLY A 44 -2.10 -11.71 7.41
C GLY A 44 -0.96 -12.40 6.66
N ASN A 45 -1.27 -13.08 5.59
CA ASN A 45 -0.29 -13.77 4.77
C ASN A 45 0.23 -12.93 3.61
N ALA A 46 -0.18 -11.69 3.51
CA ALA A 46 0.20 -10.85 2.40
C ALA A 46 1.15 -9.76 2.85
N ILE A 47 1.93 -9.27 1.88
CA ILE A 47 2.79 -8.11 2.10
C ILE A 47 2.27 -7.02 1.19
N ALA A 48 1.79 -5.95 1.78
CA ALA A 48 1.33 -4.79 1.02
C ALA A 48 2.52 -3.92 0.67
N ASP A 49 2.51 -3.38 -0.55
CA ASP A 49 3.62 -2.53 -0.96
C ASP A 49 3.71 -1.31 -0.05
N PHE A 50 2.60 -0.66 0.19
CA PHE A 50 2.55 0.50 1.07
C PHE A 50 1.24 0.47 1.85
N ALA A 51 1.28 0.91 3.09
CA ALA A 51 0.10 0.97 3.91
C ALA A 51 0.10 2.22 4.76
N CYS A 52 -1.02 2.92 4.77
CA CYS A 52 -1.29 3.92 5.78
C CYS A 52 -2.11 3.21 6.85
N ARG A 53 -1.46 2.83 7.92
CA ARG A 53 -2.09 1.98 8.93
C ARG A 53 -3.16 2.73 9.69
N ARG A 54 -2.96 3.98 9.87
CA ARG A 54 -3.87 4.82 10.62
C ARG A 54 -5.21 4.96 9.93
N LEU A 55 -5.18 5.18 8.63
CA LEU A 55 -6.40 5.36 7.84
C LEU A 55 -6.83 4.09 7.13
N LYS A 56 -6.09 3.00 7.32
CA LYS A 56 -6.45 1.70 6.77
C LYS A 56 -6.51 1.70 5.24
N LEU A 57 -5.49 2.27 4.63
CA LEU A 57 -5.39 2.30 3.18
C LEU A 57 -4.14 1.57 2.73
N VAL A 58 -4.31 0.65 1.80
CA VAL A 58 -3.21 -0.10 1.20
C VAL A 58 -3.06 0.31 -0.25
N ILE A 59 -1.82 0.52 -0.66
CA ILE A 59 -1.48 0.85 -2.04
C ILE A 59 -0.66 -0.29 -2.61
N GLU A 60 -1.03 -0.76 -3.79
CA GLU A 60 -0.32 -1.83 -4.46
C GLU A 60 0.10 -1.38 -5.84
N VAL A 61 1.31 -1.77 -6.23
CA VAL A 61 1.85 -1.43 -7.54
C VAL A 61 2.14 -2.72 -8.27
N ASP A 62 1.45 -2.94 -9.36
CA ASP A 62 1.51 -4.20 -10.09
C ASP A 62 2.26 -4.07 -11.40
N GLY A 63 2.99 -5.13 -11.73
CA GLY A 63 3.70 -5.16 -12.98
C GLY A 63 2.84 -5.46 -14.19
N GLY A 64 1.61 -5.87 -13.95
CA GLY A 64 0.68 -6.07 -15.06
C GLY A 64 0.58 -7.49 -15.55
N GLN A 65 1.29 -8.40 -14.99
CA GLN A 65 1.29 -9.76 -15.52
C GLN A 65 0.33 -10.70 -14.85
N HIS A 66 -0.05 -10.40 -13.63
CA HIS A 66 -0.86 -11.33 -12.86
C HIS A 66 -2.10 -10.70 -12.29
N SER A 67 -2.52 -9.63 -12.90
CA SER A 67 -3.59 -8.82 -12.32
C SER A 67 -4.91 -9.57 -12.23
N ASP A 68 -5.10 -10.56 -13.07
CA ASP A 68 -6.38 -11.28 -13.10
C ASP A 68 -6.33 -12.61 -12.38
N SER A 69 -5.29 -12.85 -11.66
CA SER A 69 -5.11 -14.11 -10.98
C SER A 69 -6.15 -14.28 -9.86
N PRO A 70 -6.77 -15.44 -9.75
CA PRO A 70 -7.66 -15.68 -8.61
C PRO A 70 -6.95 -15.52 -7.28
N THR A 71 -5.66 -15.78 -7.25
CA THR A 71 -4.86 -15.59 -6.05
C THR A 71 -4.81 -14.13 -5.66
N ASP A 72 -4.75 -13.25 -6.66
CA ASP A 72 -4.75 -11.82 -6.37
C ASP A 72 -6.07 -11.37 -5.76
N GLU A 73 -7.17 -11.92 -6.25
CA GLU A 73 -8.46 -11.57 -5.68
C GLU A 73 -8.59 -12.05 -4.25
N ALA A 74 -8.16 -13.28 -4.01
CA ALA A 74 -8.22 -13.82 -2.66
C ALA A 74 -7.35 -13.01 -1.73
N ARG A 75 -6.20 -12.59 -2.21
CA ARG A 75 -5.28 -11.79 -1.45
C ARG A 75 -5.91 -10.44 -1.09
N THR A 76 -6.55 -9.81 -2.06
CA THR A 76 -7.20 -8.53 -1.83
C THR A 76 -8.32 -8.67 -0.80
N ARG A 77 -9.13 -9.71 -0.93
CA ARG A 77 -10.22 -9.91 0.02
C ARG A 77 -9.69 -10.15 1.44
N MET A 78 -8.58 -10.85 1.52
CA MET A 78 -7.98 -11.09 2.83
C MET A 78 -7.50 -9.79 3.46
N ILE A 79 -6.87 -8.93 2.67
CA ILE A 79 -6.42 -7.63 3.17
C ILE A 79 -7.63 -6.80 3.59
N GLU A 80 -8.68 -6.83 2.80
CA GLU A 80 -9.88 -6.07 3.12
C GLU A 80 -10.55 -6.60 4.39
N SER A 81 -10.41 -7.89 4.66
CA SER A 81 -11.00 -8.45 5.86
C SER A 81 -10.36 -7.91 7.14
N TYR A 82 -9.18 -7.33 7.02
CA TYR A 82 -8.52 -6.68 8.15
C TYR A 82 -8.92 -5.21 8.27
N GLY A 83 -9.87 -4.78 7.45
CA GLY A 83 -10.37 -3.42 7.53
C GLY A 83 -9.69 -2.44 6.60
N TYR A 84 -8.82 -2.91 5.74
CA TYR A 84 -8.10 -2.03 4.82
C TYR A 84 -8.83 -1.89 3.50
N ARG A 85 -8.69 -0.74 2.92
CA ARG A 85 -9.13 -0.49 1.56
C ARG A 85 -7.90 -0.57 0.67
N VAL A 86 -8.04 -1.18 -0.51
CA VAL A 86 -6.90 -1.40 -1.40
C VAL A 86 -7.06 -0.57 -2.65
N ILE A 87 -6.03 0.18 -3.01
CA ILE A 87 -5.96 0.88 -4.28
C ILE A 87 -4.77 0.33 -5.03
N ARG A 88 -4.99 0.01 -6.30
CA ARG A 88 -3.99 -0.65 -7.09
C ARG A 88 -3.65 0.18 -8.31
N PHE A 89 -2.36 0.24 -8.62
CA PHE A 89 -1.86 0.98 -9.77
C PHE A 89 -0.93 0.08 -10.57
N TRP A 90 -0.86 0.35 -11.87
CA TRP A 90 0.10 -0.34 -12.71
C TRP A 90 1.45 0.35 -12.62
N ASN A 91 2.52 -0.42 -12.79
CA ASN A 91 3.86 0.16 -12.83
C ASN A 91 3.93 1.29 -13.83
N ASN A 92 3.41 1.07 -15.03
CA ASN A 92 3.46 2.10 -16.07
C ASN A 92 2.77 3.36 -15.64
N GLU A 93 1.67 3.21 -14.97
CA GLU A 93 0.90 4.36 -14.52
C GLU A 93 1.68 5.19 -13.52
N VAL A 94 2.33 4.50 -12.58
CA VAL A 94 3.13 5.20 -11.58
C VAL A 94 4.27 5.95 -12.24
N LEU A 95 4.95 5.29 -13.20
CA LEU A 95 6.12 5.89 -13.82
C LEU A 95 5.76 7.02 -14.78
N SER A 96 4.66 6.88 -15.51
CA SER A 96 4.32 7.89 -16.52
C SER A 96 3.43 9.00 -15.99
N ASN A 97 2.76 8.78 -14.86
CA ASN A 97 1.84 9.77 -14.34
C ASN A 97 1.86 9.74 -12.82
N THR A 98 3.02 9.95 -12.26
CA THR A 98 3.20 9.89 -10.81
C THR A 98 2.28 10.88 -10.10
N ASP A 99 2.15 12.08 -10.63
CA ASP A 99 1.32 13.10 -9.99
C ASP A 99 -0.14 12.68 -9.94
N GLY A 100 -0.63 12.06 -11.02
CA GLY A 100 -2.00 11.58 -11.03
C GLY A 100 -2.22 10.45 -10.05
N VAL A 101 -1.23 9.57 -9.92
CA VAL A 101 -1.31 8.49 -8.95
C VAL A 101 -1.36 9.06 -7.53
N VAL A 102 -0.49 10.01 -7.24
CA VAL A 102 -0.47 10.63 -5.91
C VAL A 102 -1.80 11.32 -5.63
N LEU A 103 -2.38 11.97 -6.63
CA LEU A 103 -3.67 12.60 -6.46
C LEU A 103 -4.73 11.57 -6.10
N ARG A 104 -4.75 10.42 -6.78
CA ARG A 104 -5.69 9.35 -6.47
C ARG A 104 -5.51 8.85 -5.06
N ILE A 105 -4.27 8.74 -4.62
CA ILE A 105 -4.01 8.30 -3.25
C ILE A 105 -4.52 9.34 -2.27
N THR A 106 -4.28 10.61 -2.55
CA THR A 106 -4.76 11.68 -1.69
C THR A 106 -6.27 11.64 -1.57
N GLU A 107 -6.96 11.41 -2.68
CA GLU A 107 -8.41 11.29 -2.66
C GLU A 107 -8.86 10.10 -1.84
N GLY A 108 -8.13 8.98 -1.94
CA GLY A 108 -8.45 7.82 -1.14
C GLY A 108 -8.27 8.07 0.35
N LEU A 109 -7.23 8.82 0.70
CA LEU A 109 -7.03 9.18 2.10
C LEU A 109 -8.18 10.05 2.60
N ALA A 110 -8.64 10.97 1.78
CA ALA A 110 -9.74 11.84 2.18
C ALA A 110 -11.01 11.05 2.43
N LEU A 111 -11.26 10.04 1.63
CA LEU A 111 -12.42 9.19 1.85
C LEU A 111 -12.34 8.49 3.20
N ASN A 112 -11.15 8.07 3.56
CA ASN A 112 -10.98 7.34 4.81
C ASN A 112 -11.01 8.26 6.01
N THR A 113 -10.79 9.55 5.84
CA THR A 113 -10.82 10.50 6.93
C THR A 113 -12.20 11.08 7.15
N ASN A 114 -13.17 10.70 6.35
CA ASN A 114 -14.54 11.16 6.53
C ASN A 114 -15.24 10.48 7.68
N ARG A 115 -14.51 9.88 8.55
CA ARG A 115 -15.08 9.08 9.60
C ARG A 115 -14.81 9.74 10.93
N ASP A 116 -15.51 9.28 11.91
CA ASP A 116 -15.31 9.81 13.24
C ASP A 116 -13.93 9.52 13.78
N ASP A 117 -13.34 8.45 13.33
CA ASP A 117 -12.00 8.12 13.78
C ASP A 117 -10.96 9.13 13.31
N TRP A 118 -11.34 10.00 12.43
CA TRP A 118 -10.52 11.12 12.06
C TRP A 118 -10.09 11.92 13.29
N PHE A 119 -11.00 12.07 14.23
CA PHE A 119 -10.67 12.80 15.45
C PHE A 119 -9.85 11.97 16.40
N ASP A 120 -10.03 10.68 16.37
CA ASP A 120 -9.24 9.82 17.23
C ASP A 120 -7.79 9.88 16.88
N ASP A 121 -7.49 10.08 15.63
CA ASP A 121 -6.12 10.18 15.18
C ASP A 121 -5.41 11.34 15.81
N ASP A 122 -6.12 12.42 16.00
CA ASP A 122 -5.52 13.60 16.57
C ASP A 122 -5.18 13.39 18.01
N ALA A 123 -5.84 12.49 18.64
CA ALA A 123 -5.60 12.22 20.05
C ALA A 123 -4.28 11.50 20.23
N THR A 124 -3.76 10.94 19.20
CA THR A 124 -2.49 10.23 19.33
C THR A 124 -1.33 11.12 18.94
#